data_6f7589df380f83ef39ae042f738b5fe7
#
_entry.id   6f7589df380f83ef39ae042f738b5fe7
#
_cell.length_a   1.000
_cell.length_b   1.000
_cell.length_c   1.000
_cell.angle_alpha   90.00
_cell.angle_beta   90.00
_cell.angle_gamma   90.00
#
_symmetry.space_group_name_H-M   'P 1'
#
loop_
_entity.id
_entity.type
_entity.pdbx_description
1 polymer ?
#
loop_
_entity_poly.entity_id
_entity_poly.type
_entity_poly.pdbx_seq_one_letter_code
_entity_poly.pdbx_strand_id
1 'polypeptide(L)'
;NLYDSLSARYTKALARAMSYTKQVKAAAVLNNGFSSNYPGGDGVALFSTAHPLVSGGTNSNTPSTQVDLSETALENAVIQIAAWTDERGLLIAARPRKLVVPPALQFVATRLLETQLRPGTNDNDVNAIVNNGSIPEGYTINHFLTDTNAWFLTTDVPNGMKHFVRTPLQNSMDGDFDTGNVRYKARERYSFGWSDPLGMFASQGA
;
A
#
# COMPACT_ATOMS: atom_id res chain seq x y z
N ASN A 1 7.99 19.51 -38.49
CA ASN A 1 7.51 20.76 -37.97
C ASN A 1 7.82 20.86 -36.47
N LEU A 2 8.50 21.90 -36.03
CA LEU A 2 8.92 22.06 -34.64
C LEU A 2 7.72 22.12 -33.68
N TYR A 3 6.61 22.70 -34.12
CA TYR A 3 5.38 22.82 -33.34
C TYR A 3 4.76 21.45 -33.00
N ASP A 4 4.73 20.52 -33.95
CA ASP A 4 4.15 19.20 -33.72
C ASP A 4 4.99 18.38 -32.75
N SER A 5 6.31 18.46 -32.85
CA SER A 5 7.22 17.77 -31.94
C SER A 5 7.18 18.32 -30.51
N LEU A 6 7.06 19.65 -30.36
CA LEU A 6 6.93 20.32 -29.07
C LEU A 6 5.59 20.02 -28.39
N SER A 7 4.49 20.15 -29.15
CA SER A 7 3.15 19.88 -28.62
C SER A 7 3.00 18.43 -28.13
N ALA A 8 3.53 17.47 -28.89
CA ALA A 8 3.54 16.06 -28.48
C ALA A 8 4.37 15.81 -27.21
N ARG A 9 5.49 16.52 -27.03
CA ARG A 9 6.31 16.41 -25.79
C ARG A 9 5.57 16.96 -24.58
N TYR A 10 4.94 18.14 -24.71
CA TYR A 10 4.19 18.74 -23.59
C TYR A 10 2.96 17.93 -23.21
N THR A 11 2.24 17.35 -24.16
CA THR A 11 1.10 16.48 -23.90
C THR A 11 1.53 15.20 -23.15
N LYS A 12 2.64 14.58 -23.55
CA LYS A 12 3.21 13.43 -22.85
C LYS A 12 3.70 13.80 -21.44
N ALA A 13 4.32 14.97 -21.28
CA ALA A 13 4.76 15.47 -19.99
C ALA A 13 3.57 15.72 -19.04
N LEU A 14 2.47 16.29 -19.55
CA LEU A 14 1.24 16.49 -18.78
C LEU A 14 0.65 15.14 -18.32
N ALA A 15 0.53 14.16 -19.20
CA ALA A 15 0.05 12.83 -18.85
C ALA A 15 0.92 12.14 -17.78
N ARG A 16 2.25 12.27 -17.90
CA ARG A 16 3.20 11.76 -16.90
C ARG A 16 3.03 12.46 -15.55
N ALA A 17 2.88 13.78 -15.53
CA ALA A 17 2.68 14.55 -14.31
C ALA A 17 1.37 14.17 -13.61
N MET A 18 0.29 13.94 -14.35
CA MET A 18 -0.98 13.44 -13.81
C MET A 18 -0.83 12.06 -13.18
N SER A 19 -0.18 11.13 -13.89
CA SER A 19 0.09 9.78 -13.36
C SER A 19 0.98 9.83 -12.11
N TYR A 20 2.03 10.64 -12.11
CA TYR A 20 2.91 10.83 -10.95
C TYR A 20 2.11 11.33 -9.73
N THR A 21 1.31 12.38 -9.91
CA THR A 21 0.49 12.94 -8.83
C THR A 21 -0.47 11.90 -8.26
N LYS A 22 -1.05 11.07 -9.12
CA LYS A 22 -1.94 9.98 -8.71
C LYS A 22 -1.22 8.94 -7.86
N GLN A 23 -0.02 8.52 -8.27
CA GLN A 23 0.80 7.56 -7.51
C GLN A 23 1.21 8.14 -6.14
N VAL A 24 1.66 9.39 -6.09
CA VAL A 24 2.00 10.08 -4.83
C VAL A 24 0.77 10.14 -3.89
N LYS A 25 -0.40 10.48 -4.43
CA LYS A 25 -1.64 10.53 -3.64
C LYS A 25 -2.09 9.15 -3.14
N ALA A 26 -1.92 8.11 -3.94
CA ALA A 26 -2.20 6.74 -3.53
C ALA A 26 -1.25 6.30 -2.39
N ALA A 27 0.05 6.53 -2.56
CA ALA A 27 1.05 6.19 -1.55
C ALA A 27 0.89 7.01 -0.25
N ALA A 28 0.34 8.22 -0.33
CA ALA A 28 0.11 9.07 0.84
C ALA A 28 -0.81 8.43 1.88
N VAL A 29 -1.71 7.53 1.49
CA VAL A 29 -2.55 6.78 2.43
C VAL A 29 -1.71 5.88 3.32
N LEU A 30 -0.71 5.20 2.75
CA LEU A 30 0.22 4.35 3.50
C LEU A 30 1.23 5.18 4.30
N ASN A 31 1.83 6.21 3.68
CA ASN A 31 2.79 7.09 4.33
C ASN A 31 2.23 7.80 5.58
N ASN A 32 0.94 8.12 5.56
CA ASN A 32 0.25 8.75 6.68
C ASN A 32 -0.50 7.74 7.56
N GLY A 33 -0.42 6.45 7.25
CA GLY A 33 -1.22 5.42 7.89
C GLY A 33 -0.99 5.24 9.38
N PHE A 34 0.17 5.63 9.90
CA PHE A 34 0.50 5.60 11.32
C PHE A 34 0.18 6.92 12.05
N SER A 35 -0.18 7.96 11.32
CA SER A 35 -0.38 9.28 11.89
C SER A 35 -1.82 9.47 12.40
N SER A 36 -1.96 9.84 13.66
CA SER A 36 -3.24 10.20 14.28
C SER A 36 -3.92 11.43 13.67
N ASN A 37 -3.20 12.21 12.84
CA ASN A 37 -3.78 13.34 12.10
C ASN A 37 -4.66 12.91 10.92
N TYR A 38 -4.63 11.63 10.55
CA TYR A 38 -5.42 11.06 9.45
C TYR A 38 -6.28 9.88 9.96
N PRO A 39 -7.23 10.15 10.88
CA PRO A 39 -8.06 9.11 11.45
C PRO A 39 -9.05 8.55 10.43
N GLY A 40 -9.43 7.30 10.62
CA GLY A 40 -10.49 6.65 9.88
C GLY A 40 -11.89 6.92 10.44
N GLY A 41 -12.85 6.13 9.97
CA GLY A 41 -14.23 6.19 10.46
C GLY A 41 -14.38 5.76 11.92
N ASP A 42 -13.45 5.01 12.44
CA ASP A 42 -13.34 4.55 13.83
C ASP A 42 -12.60 5.54 14.75
N GLY A 43 -12.13 6.67 14.22
CA GLY A 43 -11.43 7.72 14.97
C GLY A 43 -9.95 7.46 15.23
N VAL A 44 -9.39 6.35 14.73
CA VAL A 44 -7.96 6.00 14.87
C VAL A 44 -7.24 6.02 13.53
N ALA A 45 -5.90 6.03 13.56
CA ALA A 45 -5.07 5.92 12.37
C ALA A 45 -5.28 4.57 11.66
N LEU A 46 -4.97 4.48 10.36
CA LEU A 46 -5.10 3.24 9.60
C LEU A 46 -4.34 2.07 10.25
N PHE A 47 -3.14 2.31 10.73
CA PHE A 47 -2.35 1.32 11.47
C PHE A 47 -2.30 1.68 12.95
N SER A 48 -3.01 0.91 13.74
CA SER A 48 -3.15 1.13 15.17
C SER A 48 -3.23 -0.20 15.91
N THR A 49 -2.77 -0.19 17.15
CA THR A 49 -2.92 -1.33 18.09
C THR A 49 -4.29 -1.36 18.76
N ALA A 50 -5.15 -0.38 18.50
CA ALA A 50 -6.37 -0.16 19.29
C ALA A 50 -7.57 0.27 18.40
N HIS A 51 -7.86 -0.50 17.32
CA HIS A 51 -9.11 -0.31 16.58
C HIS A 51 -10.29 -0.80 17.42
N PRO A 52 -11.23 0.08 17.80
CA PRO A 52 -12.33 -0.27 18.69
C PRO A 52 -13.30 -1.24 18.02
N LEU A 53 -13.77 -2.25 18.78
CA LEU A 53 -14.81 -3.18 18.39
C LEU A 53 -16.14 -2.81 19.03
N VAL A 54 -17.25 -3.02 18.34
CA VAL A 54 -18.61 -2.79 18.86
C VAL A 54 -18.92 -3.69 20.05
N SER A 55 -18.39 -4.92 20.07
CA SER A 55 -18.52 -5.86 21.18
C SER A 55 -17.71 -5.50 22.44
N GLY A 56 -16.89 -4.46 22.37
CA GLY A 56 -15.88 -4.11 23.36
C GLY A 56 -14.54 -4.78 23.09
N GLY A 57 -13.45 -4.13 23.51
CA GLY A 57 -12.09 -4.54 23.18
C GLY A 57 -11.58 -3.84 21.93
N THR A 58 -10.45 -4.32 21.41
CA THR A 58 -9.74 -3.70 20.27
C THR A 58 -9.10 -4.77 19.39
N ASN A 59 -9.08 -4.52 18.09
CA ASN A 59 -8.21 -5.21 17.13
C ASN A 59 -6.94 -4.40 16.87
N SER A 60 -5.87 -5.10 16.55
CA SER A 60 -4.59 -4.51 16.16
C SER A 60 -4.20 -4.98 14.76
N ASN A 61 -3.85 -4.03 13.88
CA ASN A 61 -3.31 -4.31 12.55
C ASN A 61 -1.85 -3.85 12.39
N THR A 62 -1.16 -3.70 13.51
CA THR A 62 0.26 -3.39 13.61
C THR A 62 0.87 -4.15 14.80
N PRO A 63 2.16 -4.48 14.80
CA PRO A 63 2.78 -5.09 15.97
C PRO A 63 2.79 -4.09 17.15
N SER A 64 2.74 -4.62 18.38
CA SER A 64 2.79 -3.79 19.61
C SER A 64 4.08 -2.97 19.72
N THR A 65 5.18 -3.52 19.24
CA THR A 65 6.47 -2.84 19.05
C THR A 65 6.81 -2.89 17.58
N GLN A 66 7.13 -1.75 16.98
CA GLN A 66 7.50 -1.69 15.57
C GLN A 66 8.79 -2.47 15.34
N VAL A 67 8.84 -3.22 14.25
CA VAL A 67 9.94 -4.15 13.93
C VAL A 67 10.31 -4.05 12.45
N ASP A 68 11.60 -4.20 12.17
CA ASP A 68 12.10 -4.27 10.82
C ASP A 68 11.62 -5.53 10.10
N LEU A 69 11.60 -5.46 8.77
CA LEU A 69 11.24 -6.59 7.92
C LEU A 69 12.22 -7.75 8.10
N SER A 70 11.74 -8.84 8.67
CA SER A 70 12.48 -10.08 8.90
C SER A 70 11.56 -11.28 8.76
N GLU A 71 12.14 -12.47 8.71
CA GLU A 71 11.38 -13.73 8.68
C GLU A 71 10.45 -13.83 9.90
N THR A 72 11.00 -13.65 11.10
CA THR A 72 10.23 -13.69 12.35
C THR A 72 9.14 -12.61 12.41
N ALA A 73 9.41 -11.41 11.87
CA ALA A 73 8.41 -10.34 11.82
C ALA A 73 7.23 -10.72 10.91
N LEU A 74 7.50 -11.35 9.77
CA LEU A 74 6.46 -11.84 8.86
C LEU A 74 5.68 -13.02 9.47
N GLU A 75 6.34 -13.96 10.10
CA GLU A 75 5.69 -15.09 10.80
C GLU A 75 4.73 -14.57 11.88
N ASN A 76 5.18 -13.65 12.73
CA ASN A 76 4.35 -13.03 13.75
C ASN A 76 3.17 -12.26 13.16
N ALA A 77 3.37 -11.55 12.04
CA ALA A 77 2.30 -10.86 11.34
C ALA A 77 1.24 -11.84 10.79
N VAL A 78 1.66 -12.96 10.21
CA VAL A 78 0.75 -14.02 9.72
C VAL A 78 -0.08 -14.59 10.86
N ILE A 79 0.55 -14.88 12.02
CA ILE A 79 -0.14 -15.39 13.22
C ILE A 79 -1.13 -14.34 13.75
N GLN A 80 -0.72 -13.08 13.83
CA GLN A 80 -1.58 -11.98 14.30
C GLN A 80 -2.79 -11.76 13.38
N ILE A 81 -2.59 -11.78 12.06
CA ILE A 81 -3.66 -11.66 11.06
C ILE A 81 -4.65 -12.82 11.19
N ALA A 82 -4.16 -14.04 11.38
CA ALA A 82 -5.02 -15.22 11.55
C ALA A 82 -5.88 -15.19 12.82
N ALA A 83 -5.47 -14.43 13.83
CA ALA A 83 -6.18 -14.27 15.10
C ALA A 83 -7.21 -13.14 15.12
N TRP A 84 -7.39 -12.40 14.02
CA TRP A 84 -8.34 -11.29 13.97
C TRP A 84 -9.78 -11.72 14.10
N THR A 85 -10.56 -10.88 14.76
CA THR A 85 -11.99 -11.09 14.99
C THR A 85 -12.82 -10.00 14.31
N ASP A 86 -14.07 -10.30 14.04
CA ASP A 86 -15.05 -9.34 13.58
C ASP A 86 -15.53 -8.42 14.72
N GLU A 87 -16.44 -7.50 14.40
CA GLU A 87 -17.06 -6.57 15.34
C GLU A 87 -17.82 -7.27 16.50
N ARG A 88 -18.12 -8.56 16.39
CA ARG A 88 -18.78 -9.38 17.38
C ARG A 88 -17.84 -10.30 18.16
N GLY A 89 -16.55 -10.25 17.85
CA GLY A 89 -15.54 -11.10 18.47
C GLY A 89 -15.44 -12.51 17.84
N LEU A 90 -16.03 -12.75 16.66
CA LEU A 90 -15.91 -14.02 15.95
C LEU A 90 -14.67 -14.02 15.06
N LEU A 91 -13.91 -15.11 15.04
CA LEU A 91 -12.72 -15.28 14.23
C LEU A 91 -13.08 -15.17 12.74
N ILE A 92 -12.39 -14.28 12.01
CA ILE A 92 -12.60 -14.08 10.56
C ILE A 92 -11.67 -14.93 9.68
N ALA A 93 -10.67 -15.57 10.26
CA ALA A 93 -9.68 -16.40 9.56
C ALA A 93 -8.99 -15.67 8.39
N ALA A 94 -8.67 -14.39 8.58
CA ALA A 94 -8.01 -13.56 7.58
C ALA A 94 -6.63 -14.10 7.21
N ARG A 95 -6.21 -13.84 5.96
CA ARG A 95 -4.90 -14.28 5.44
C ARG A 95 -4.18 -13.13 4.74
N PRO A 96 -2.86 -13.03 4.90
CA PRO A 96 -2.07 -12.10 4.11
C PRO A 96 -2.07 -12.52 2.63
N ARG A 97 -1.95 -11.55 1.73
CA ARG A 97 -1.93 -11.78 0.28
C ARG A 97 -0.65 -11.28 -0.37
N LYS A 98 -0.27 -10.04 -0.11
CA LYS A 98 0.86 -9.41 -0.79
C LYS A 98 1.65 -8.53 0.17
N LEU A 99 2.98 -8.56 0.06
CA LEU A 99 3.88 -7.66 0.74
C LEU A 99 4.15 -6.42 -0.12
N VAL A 100 4.03 -5.22 0.45
CA VAL A 100 4.36 -3.95 -0.19
C VAL A 100 5.51 -3.32 0.57
N VAL A 101 6.60 -2.99 -0.13
CA VAL A 101 7.83 -2.48 0.46
C VAL A 101 8.37 -1.26 -0.29
N PRO A 102 9.14 -0.39 0.37
CA PRO A 102 9.94 0.63 -0.29
C PRO A 102 11.12 0.02 -1.04
N PRO A 103 11.75 0.77 -1.97
CA PRO A 103 12.92 0.29 -2.71
C PRO A 103 14.09 -0.16 -1.82
N ALA A 104 14.25 0.43 -0.63
CA ALA A 104 15.31 0.07 0.31
C ALA A 104 15.20 -1.39 0.80
N LEU A 105 13.98 -1.91 0.95
CA LEU A 105 13.72 -3.28 1.42
C LEU A 105 13.56 -4.30 0.28
N GLN A 106 13.76 -3.90 -0.98
CA GLN A 106 13.58 -4.78 -2.13
C GLN A 106 14.35 -6.09 -2.01
N PHE A 107 15.65 -6.02 -1.74
CA PHE A 107 16.51 -7.22 -1.68
C PHE A 107 16.24 -8.07 -0.43
N VAL A 108 15.76 -7.46 0.64
CA VAL A 108 15.31 -8.20 1.83
C VAL A 108 14.04 -8.98 1.49
N ALA A 109 13.06 -8.34 0.86
CA ALA A 109 11.82 -8.98 0.42
C ALA A 109 12.08 -10.14 -0.56
N THR A 110 13.00 -9.98 -1.54
CA THR A 110 13.40 -11.05 -2.45
C THR A 110 13.95 -12.26 -1.68
N ARG A 111 14.88 -12.03 -0.75
CA ARG A 111 15.45 -13.12 0.07
C ARG A 111 14.41 -13.84 0.92
N LEU A 112 13.42 -13.11 1.45
CA LEU A 112 12.39 -13.69 2.32
C LEU A 112 11.31 -14.45 1.55
N LEU A 113 10.97 -14.03 0.32
CA LEU A 113 9.82 -14.54 -0.40
C LEU A 113 10.15 -15.39 -1.64
N GLU A 114 11.41 -15.40 -2.10
CA GLU A 114 11.79 -16.16 -3.30
C GLU A 114 12.77 -17.29 -3.02
N THR A 115 13.36 -17.38 -1.82
CA THR A 115 14.27 -18.47 -1.47
C THR A 115 13.54 -19.61 -0.75
N GLN A 116 13.73 -20.84 -1.21
CA GLN A 116 13.15 -22.03 -0.57
C GLN A 116 13.86 -22.42 0.73
N LEU A 117 15.14 -22.10 0.83
CA LEU A 117 15.96 -22.35 2.01
C LEU A 117 16.25 -21.03 2.71
N ARG A 118 16.46 -21.10 4.02
CA ARG A 118 16.75 -19.93 4.85
C ARG A 118 18.15 -19.40 4.55
N PRO A 119 18.29 -18.15 4.07
CA PRO A 119 19.60 -17.60 3.77
C PRO A 119 20.40 -17.33 5.05
N GLY A 120 21.67 -17.74 5.06
CA GLY A 120 22.61 -17.47 6.15
C GLY A 120 22.68 -18.55 7.24
N THR A 121 22.02 -19.70 7.05
CA THR A 121 22.18 -20.88 7.91
C THR A 121 23.07 -21.93 7.24
N ASN A 122 23.86 -22.66 8.05
CA ASN A 122 24.67 -23.80 7.57
C ASN A 122 23.87 -25.09 7.44
N ASP A 123 22.65 -25.14 8.01
CA ASP A 123 21.84 -26.32 8.21
C ASP A 123 20.65 -26.30 7.28
N ASN A 124 20.70 -26.22 6.05
CA ASN A 124 19.59 -26.40 5.06
C ASN A 124 18.16 -26.16 5.60
N ASP A 125 18.01 -25.16 6.48
CA ASP A 125 16.73 -24.80 7.09
C ASP A 125 15.72 -24.38 6.03
N VAL A 126 14.50 -24.82 6.19
CA VAL A 126 13.39 -24.51 5.29
C VAL A 126 12.87 -23.09 5.57
N ASN A 127 12.69 -22.30 4.53
CA ASN A 127 11.96 -21.04 4.62
C ASN A 127 10.46 -21.34 4.75
N ALA A 128 9.93 -21.22 5.96
CA ALA A 128 8.55 -21.57 6.27
C ALA A 128 7.52 -20.67 5.53
N ILE A 129 7.83 -19.40 5.31
CA ILE A 129 6.92 -18.45 4.66
C ILE A 129 6.66 -18.86 3.21
N VAL A 130 7.72 -19.20 2.48
CA VAL A 130 7.64 -19.60 1.06
C VAL A 130 7.01 -20.97 0.93
N ASN A 131 7.47 -21.95 1.71
CA ASN A 131 7.01 -23.32 1.61
C ASN A 131 5.55 -23.50 2.07
N ASN A 132 5.09 -22.70 3.00
CA ASN A 132 3.68 -22.67 3.44
C ASN A 132 2.78 -21.83 2.51
N GLY A 133 3.35 -21.07 1.58
CA GLY A 133 2.59 -20.18 0.72
C GLY A 133 1.85 -19.05 1.47
N SER A 134 2.43 -18.57 2.57
CA SER A 134 1.78 -17.62 3.48
C SER A 134 1.46 -16.28 2.80
N ILE A 135 2.23 -15.88 1.76
CA ILE A 135 2.04 -14.64 0.99
C ILE A 135 1.93 -14.99 -0.50
N PRO A 136 0.76 -15.43 -0.96
CA PRO A 136 0.59 -16.05 -2.29
C PRO A 136 0.82 -15.08 -3.47
N GLU A 137 0.63 -13.79 -3.29
CA GLU A 137 0.83 -12.76 -4.34
C GLU A 137 2.25 -12.17 -4.33
N GLY A 138 3.16 -12.72 -3.52
CA GLY A 138 4.54 -12.25 -3.43
C GLY A 138 4.67 -10.82 -2.91
N TYR A 139 5.57 -10.04 -3.50
CA TYR A 139 5.81 -8.66 -3.06
C TYR A 139 5.73 -7.65 -4.23
N THR A 140 5.52 -6.39 -3.87
CA THR A 140 5.52 -5.25 -4.79
C THR A 140 6.33 -4.10 -4.19
N ILE A 141 7.17 -3.48 -5.03
CA ILE A 141 7.95 -2.31 -4.65
C ILE A 141 7.15 -1.06 -4.96
N ASN A 142 6.93 -0.22 -3.96
CA ASN A 142 6.30 1.07 -4.13
C ASN A 142 7.35 2.19 -3.96
N HIS A 143 7.70 2.83 -5.08
CA HIS A 143 8.71 3.89 -5.13
C HIS A 143 8.29 5.20 -4.46
N PHE A 144 7.02 5.35 -4.10
CA PHE A 144 6.47 6.56 -3.49
C PHE A 144 6.29 6.46 -1.98
N LEU A 145 6.76 5.37 -1.37
CA LEU A 145 6.86 5.27 0.09
C LEU A 145 8.02 6.15 0.55
N THR A 146 7.76 6.95 1.58
CA THR A 146 8.75 7.90 2.14
C THR A 146 9.58 7.30 3.25
N ASP A 147 9.01 6.34 3.99
CA ASP A 147 9.71 5.58 5.00
C ASP A 147 10.48 4.42 4.36
N THR A 148 11.77 4.30 4.68
CA THR A 148 12.65 3.28 4.12
C THR A 148 12.58 1.94 4.84
N ASN A 149 12.04 1.92 6.07
CA ASN A 149 11.98 0.74 6.93
C ASN A 149 10.57 0.16 7.03
N ALA A 150 9.54 0.95 6.70
CA ALA A 150 8.16 0.53 6.78
C ALA A 150 7.83 -0.56 5.75
N TRP A 151 7.08 -1.56 6.18
CA TRP A 151 6.57 -2.62 5.33
C TRP A 151 5.09 -2.89 5.60
N PHE A 152 4.38 -3.31 4.57
CA PHE A 152 2.92 -3.43 4.58
C PHE A 152 2.51 -4.77 3.99
N LEU A 153 1.53 -5.43 4.62
CA LEU A 153 0.86 -6.62 4.10
C LEU A 153 -0.58 -6.29 3.74
N THR A 154 -1.01 -6.62 2.54
CA THR A 154 -2.43 -6.64 2.19
C THR A 154 -3.03 -7.96 2.65
N THR A 155 -4.30 -7.96 3.03
CA THR A 155 -5.04 -9.15 3.45
C THR A 155 -6.18 -9.46 2.50
N ASP A 156 -6.86 -10.57 2.70
CA ASP A 156 -8.06 -10.97 1.96
C ASP A 156 -9.35 -10.38 2.54
N VAL A 157 -9.25 -9.61 3.61
CA VAL A 157 -10.41 -8.93 4.21
C VAL A 157 -11.02 -7.94 3.22
N PRO A 158 -12.32 -8.02 2.93
CA PRO A 158 -12.97 -7.14 1.98
C PRO A 158 -13.00 -5.69 2.49
N ASN A 159 -13.15 -4.76 1.57
CA ASN A 159 -13.29 -3.33 1.88
C ASN A 159 -12.09 -2.63 2.53
N GLY A 160 -10.88 -3.17 2.40
CA GLY A 160 -9.65 -2.50 2.81
C GLY A 160 -9.38 -1.21 2.01
N MET A 161 -8.24 -1.14 1.35
CA MET A 161 -7.86 0.02 0.53
C MET A 161 -8.78 0.24 -0.65
N LYS A 162 -9.18 1.50 -0.89
CA LYS A 162 -10.12 1.88 -1.95
C LYS A 162 -9.62 3.03 -2.80
N HIS A 163 -9.87 2.91 -4.10
CA HIS A 163 -9.69 3.95 -5.08
C HIS A 163 -11.06 4.33 -5.65
N PHE A 164 -11.52 5.53 -5.35
CA PHE A 164 -12.79 6.06 -5.83
C PHE A 164 -12.54 6.95 -7.05
N VAL A 165 -13.04 6.55 -8.21
CA VAL A 165 -12.97 7.36 -9.42
C VAL A 165 -14.32 8.06 -9.63
N ARG A 166 -14.32 9.40 -9.53
CA ARG A 166 -15.50 10.22 -9.84
C ARG A 166 -15.54 10.63 -11.30
N THR A 167 -14.38 11.01 -11.85
CA THR A 167 -14.23 11.38 -13.25
C THR A 167 -12.91 10.77 -13.75
N PRO A 168 -12.93 9.85 -14.72
CA PRO A 168 -11.72 9.31 -15.31
C PRO A 168 -10.92 10.41 -16.00
N LEU A 169 -9.66 10.14 -16.33
CA LEU A 169 -8.79 11.07 -17.02
C LEU A 169 -9.40 11.49 -18.35
N GLN A 170 -9.65 12.78 -18.48
CA GLN A 170 -10.16 13.42 -19.68
C GLN A 170 -9.13 14.41 -20.20
N ASN A 171 -8.83 14.31 -21.46
CA ASN A 171 -7.95 15.24 -22.18
C ASN A 171 -8.80 16.07 -23.14
N SER A 172 -8.54 17.37 -23.20
CA SER A 172 -9.12 18.25 -24.18
C SER A 172 -8.07 19.22 -24.72
N MET A 173 -8.28 19.65 -25.95
CA MET A 173 -7.45 20.61 -26.65
C MET A 173 -8.37 21.71 -27.17
N ASP A 174 -7.96 22.95 -27.01
CA ASP A 174 -8.67 24.10 -27.48
C ASP A 174 -7.70 25.10 -28.12
N GLY A 175 -8.10 25.74 -29.18
CA GLY A 175 -7.35 26.81 -29.85
C GLY A 175 -7.80 28.16 -29.34
N ASP A 176 -6.87 29.03 -29.04
CA ASP A 176 -7.14 30.41 -28.72
C ASP A 176 -7.20 31.21 -30.03
N PHE A 177 -8.38 31.73 -30.35
CA PHE A 177 -8.61 32.47 -31.60
C PHE A 177 -7.79 33.75 -31.67
N ASP A 178 -7.61 34.45 -30.57
CA ASP A 178 -6.96 35.76 -30.53
C ASP A 178 -5.43 35.64 -30.64
N THR A 179 -4.84 34.60 -30.03
CA THR A 179 -3.37 34.45 -29.99
C THR A 179 -2.85 33.39 -30.95
N GLY A 180 -3.73 32.57 -31.52
CA GLY A 180 -3.37 31.38 -32.33
C GLY A 180 -2.68 30.28 -31.56
N ASN A 181 -2.66 30.33 -30.23
CA ASN A 181 -2.03 29.33 -29.37
C ASN A 181 -2.96 28.14 -29.14
N VAL A 182 -2.36 26.94 -28.98
CA VAL A 182 -3.08 25.72 -28.61
C VAL A 182 -2.91 25.45 -27.11
N ARG A 183 -4.03 25.20 -26.43
CA ARG A 183 -4.08 24.89 -24.99
C ARG A 183 -4.47 23.44 -24.80
N TYR A 184 -3.67 22.71 -24.03
CA TYR A 184 -3.96 21.34 -23.61
C TYR A 184 -4.44 21.33 -22.17
N LYS A 185 -5.52 20.58 -21.91
CA LYS A 185 -6.11 20.43 -20.60
C LYS A 185 -6.26 18.96 -20.29
N ALA A 186 -5.82 18.55 -19.10
CA ALA A 186 -6.11 17.24 -18.53
C ALA A 186 -6.87 17.42 -17.21
N ARG A 187 -7.93 16.62 -17.01
CA ARG A 187 -8.75 16.65 -15.81
C ARG A 187 -9.04 15.23 -15.35
N GLU A 188 -8.87 14.98 -14.05
CA GLU A 188 -9.24 13.74 -13.38
C GLU A 188 -9.79 14.08 -11.99
N ARG A 189 -10.78 13.32 -11.50
CA ARG A 189 -11.32 13.44 -10.15
C ARG A 189 -11.37 12.06 -9.51
N TYR A 190 -10.60 11.90 -8.45
CA TYR A 190 -10.48 10.63 -7.70
C TYR A 190 -10.20 10.92 -6.22
N SER A 191 -10.36 9.88 -5.41
CA SER A 191 -9.96 9.86 -4.01
C SER A 191 -9.38 8.50 -3.67
N PHE A 192 -8.42 8.48 -2.76
CA PHE A 192 -7.90 7.25 -2.15
C PHE A 192 -8.26 7.26 -0.68
N GLY A 193 -8.53 6.08 -0.14
CA GLY A 193 -8.85 5.90 1.25
C GLY A 193 -8.98 4.43 1.60
N TRP A 194 -9.52 4.16 2.76
CA TRP A 194 -9.77 2.83 3.27
C TRP A 194 -11.09 2.81 4.04
N SER A 195 -11.70 1.65 4.17
CA SER A 195 -12.97 1.50 4.91
C SER A 195 -12.82 0.50 6.05
N ASP A 196 -12.04 -0.57 5.85
CA ASP A 196 -11.76 -1.56 6.86
C ASP A 196 -10.26 -1.57 7.16
N PRO A 197 -9.83 -1.27 8.40
CA PRO A 197 -8.42 -1.28 8.78
C PRO A 197 -7.79 -2.67 8.69
N LEU A 198 -8.58 -3.75 8.85
CA LEU A 198 -8.10 -5.13 8.75
C LEU A 198 -7.76 -5.56 7.31
N GLY A 199 -8.09 -4.74 6.31
CA GLY A 199 -7.63 -4.95 4.94
C GLY A 199 -6.12 -4.82 4.74
N MET A 200 -5.42 -4.31 5.75
CA MET A 200 -3.96 -4.19 5.76
C MET A 200 -3.36 -4.42 7.15
N PHE A 201 -2.14 -4.92 7.16
CA PHE A 201 -1.25 -4.96 8.32
C PHE A 201 0.04 -4.23 7.99
N ALA A 202 0.66 -3.53 8.94
CA ALA A 202 1.91 -2.84 8.69
C ALA A 202 2.78 -2.70 9.93
N SER A 203 4.10 -2.53 9.69
CA SER A 203 5.06 -2.06 10.69
C SER A 203 5.86 -0.90 10.11
N GLN A 204 6.14 0.09 10.93
CA GLN A 204 6.94 1.25 10.55
C GLN A 204 8.44 0.94 10.50
N GLY A 205 8.84 -0.23 11.00
CA GLY A 205 10.24 -0.56 11.26
C GLY A 205 10.72 -0.02 12.60
N ALA A 206 11.95 -0.37 12.97
CA ALA A 206 12.60 0.07 14.21
C ALA A 206 13.65 1.15 13.93
#